data_a3eff7381460f9bc9ca72004b7cca973
#
_entry.id   a3eff7381460f9bc9ca72004b7cca973
#
_cell.length_a   1.000
_cell.length_b   1.000
_cell.length_c   1.000
_cell.angle_alpha   90.00
_cell.angle_beta   90.00
_cell.angle_gamma   90.00
#
_symmetry.space_group_name_H-M   'P 1'
#
loop_
_entity.id
_entity.type
_entity.pdbx_description
1 polymer ?
#
loop_
_entity_poly.entity_id
_entity_poly.type
_entity_poly.pdbx_seq_one_letter_code
_entity_poly.pdbx_strand_id
1 'polypeptide(L)'
;MFHALQKTGQTAFLSIEKIFNAIFGERLNPFYYLGAITYFLLWIVIGTGLYLYAFFEPGVAVAYGSVEALTHGQWFAGGILRSFHRYASDGLVITMLLHLVRHFTFDHHRGFRWFSWVSGVVLLWLTFASGVNGYMLPWDRLAQFVVTATTEWFDALPVIGGSMTRNFITNANVSDRLFSLLSFLHIGLPLGVLAVLWVHTQRVPGAKTNPPRPLMIAIGLTLLVLAAVKPAVSQGPVDMGTLPATVNFDWFYLIAYPLIQSWGGKETWYLTVGVSLVLVVLPWLP
;
A
#
# COMPACT_ATOMS: atom_id res chain seq x y z
N MET A 1 -13.78 4.14 -26.80
CA MET A 1 -12.40 4.62 -26.63
C MET A 1 -11.46 3.55 -25.99
N PHE A 2 -11.91 2.79 -25.03
CA PHE A 2 -11.05 1.83 -24.30
C PHE A 2 -10.99 0.41 -24.86
N HIS A 3 -11.79 0.05 -25.87
CA HIS A 3 -11.86 -1.32 -26.40
C HIS A 3 -10.53 -1.93 -26.85
N ALA A 4 -9.68 -1.14 -27.50
CA ALA A 4 -8.36 -1.64 -27.94
C ALA A 4 -7.48 -1.97 -26.74
N LEU A 5 -7.46 -1.11 -25.71
CA LEU A 5 -6.70 -1.30 -24.49
C LEU A 5 -7.22 -2.52 -23.70
N GLN A 6 -8.55 -2.64 -23.58
CA GLN A 6 -9.18 -3.79 -22.93
C GLN A 6 -8.83 -5.10 -23.65
N LYS A 7 -8.93 -5.12 -24.99
CA LYS A 7 -8.61 -6.32 -25.79
C LYS A 7 -7.14 -6.73 -25.65
N THR A 8 -6.23 -5.78 -25.69
CA THR A 8 -4.79 -6.04 -25.46
C THR A 8 -4.55 -6.61 -24.07
N GLY A 9 -5.10 -5.97 -23.04
CA GLY A 9 -4.97 -6.44 -21.65
C GLY A 9 -5.61 -7.82 -21.44
N GLN A 10 -6.79 -8.06 -22.03
CA GLN A 10 -7.45 -9.37 -21.97
C GLN A 10 -6.58 -10.46 -22.60
N THR A 11 -6.00 -10.20 -23.77
CA THR A 11 -5.10 -11.14 -24.44
C THR A 11 -3.87 -11.43 -23.56
N ALA A 12 -3.29 -10.42 -22.93
CA ALA A 12 -2.16 -10.59 -22.03
C ALA A 12 -2.54 -11.45 -20.80
N PHE A 13 -3.66 -11.16 -20.14
CA PHE A 13 -4.13 -11.97 -19.01
C PHE A 13 -4.40 -13.42 -19.40
N LEU A 14 -5.13 -13.66 -20.50
CA LEU A 14 -5.42 -15.01 -20.96
C LEU A 14 -4.14 -15.80 -21.29
N SER A 15 -3.13 -15.16 -21.86
CA SER A 15 -1.84 -15.78 -22.14
C SER A 15 -1.11 -16.19 -20.86
N ILE A 16 -1.07 -15.31 -19.86
CA ILE A 16 -0.46 -15.57 -18.56
C ILE A 16 -1.25 -16.66 -17.82
N GLU A 17 -2.58 -16.55 -17.77
CA GLU A 17 -3.46 -17.53 -17.14
C GLU A 17 -3.28 -18.92 -17.74
N LYS A 18 -3.08 -19.03 -19.08
CA LYS A 18 -2.78 -20.29 -19.75
C LYS A 18 -1.48 -20.93 -19.26
N ILE A 19 -0.43 -20.15 -19.07
CA ILE A 19 0.85 -20.61 -18.53
C ILE A 19 0.66 -21.11 -17.09
N PHE A 20 -0.03 -20.35 -16.25
CA PHE A 20 -0.28 -20.73 -14.86
C PHE A 20 -1.21 -21.94 -14.74
N ASN A 21 -2.18 -22.09 -15.65
CA ASN A 21 -3.02 -23.28 -15.71
C ASN A 21 -2.21 -24.55 -16.08
N ALA A 22 -1.23 -24.42 -16.97
CA ALA A 22 -0.36 -25.53 -17.34
C ALA A 22 0.56 -25.97 -16.19
N ILE A 23 1.00 -25.02 -15.34
CA ILE A 23 1.93 -25.30 -14.23
C ILE A 23 1.18 -25.78 -12.97
N PHE A 24 0.10 -25.09 -12.58
CA PHE A 24 -0.59 -25.28 -11.29
C PHE A 24 -1.98 -25.88 -11.42
N GLY A 25 -2.51 -26.02 -12.65
CA GLY A 25 -3.89 -26.34 -12.90
C GLY A 25 -4.84 -25.15 -12.67
N GLU A 26 -6.02 -25.20 -13.27
CA GLU A 26 -7.02 -24.11 -13.17
C GLU A 26 -7.44 -23.81 -11.73
N ARG A 27 -7.54 -24.83 -10.89
CA ARG A 27 -7.97 -24.72 -9.50
C ARG A 27 -7.00 -23.88 -8.64
N LEU A 28 -5.71 -23.87 -8.97
CA LEU A 28 -4.67 -23.19 -8.18
C LEU A 28 -4.05 -21.99 -8.92
N ASN A 29 -4.64 -21.58 -10.04
CA ASN A 29 -4.19 -20.40 -10.75
C ASN A 29 -4.44 -19.12 -9.92
N PRO A 30 -3.40 -18.39 -9.46
CA PRO A 30 -3.56 -17.23 -8.59
C PRO A 30 -4.33 -16.08 -9.25
N PHE A 31 -4.32 -15.95 -10.58
CA PHE A 31 -5.04 -14.90 -11.30
C PHE A 31 -6.57 -15.02 -11.15
N TYR A 32 -7.08 -16.20 -10.83
CA TYR A 32 -8.52 -16.39 -10.56
C TYR A 32 -8.91 -16.01 -9.13
N TYR A 33 -7.92 -15.71 -8.27
CA TYR A 33 -8.11 -15.40 -6.85
C TYR A 33 -7.51 -14.06 -6.41
N LEU A 34 -7.16 -13.15 -7.34
CA LEU A 34 -6.47 -11.90 -7.01
C LEU A 34 -7.14 -11.14 -5.86
N GLY A 35 -8.46 -10.93 -5.91
CA GLY A 35 -9.17 -10.27 -4.82
C GLY A 35 -9.14 -11.03 -3.50
N ALA A 36 -9.25 -12.38 -3.56
CA ALA A 36 -9.15 -13.22 -2.37
C ALA A 36 -7.73 -13.23 -1.77
N ILE A 37 -6.69 -13.18 -2.62
CA ILE A 37 -5.29 -13.07 -2.19
C ILE A 37 -5.05 -11.71 -1.53
N THR A 38 -5.54 -10.63 -2.13
CA THR A 38 -5.48 -9.28 -1.54
C THR A 38 -6.14 -9.25 -0.15
N TYR A 39 -7.31 -9.85 -0.02
CA TYR A 39 -8.02 -9.96 1.25
C TYR A 39 -7.25 -10.79 2.29
N PHE A 40 -6.67 -11.91 1.88
CA PHE A 40 -5.83 -12.76 2.75
C PHE A 40 -4.57 -12.03 3.21
N LEU A 41 -3.88 -11.32 2.30
CA LEU A 41 -2.71 -10.51 2.64
C LEU A 41 -3.05 -9.38 3.61
N LEU A 42 -4.22 -8.75 3.49
CA LEU A 42 -4.69 -7.74 4.44
C LEU A 42 -4.78 -8.32 5.86
N TRP A 43 -5.28 -9.54 6.03
CA TRP A 43 -5.31 -10.18 7.35
C TRP A 43 -3.92 -10.44 7.91
N ILE A 44 -2.96 -10.83 7.06
CA ILE A 44 -1.55 -10.97 7.48
C ILE A 44 -1.01 -9.60 7.92
N VAL A 45 -1.24 -8.54 7.16
CA VAL A 45 -0.82 -7.17 7.51
C VAL A 45 -1.43 -6.73 8.84
N ILE A 46 -2.74 -6.94 9.04
CA ILE A 46 -3.40 -6.57 10.31
C ILE A 46 -2.83 -7.37 11.48
N GLY A 47 -2.74 -8.70 11.37
CA GLY A 47 -2.24 -9.56 12.44
C GLY A 47 -0.80 -9.25 12.82
N THR A 48 0.07 -9.09 11.83
CA THR A 48 1.47 -8.70 12.08
C THR A 48 1.59 -7.27 12.60
N GLY A 49 0.77 -6.35 12.08
CA GLY A 49 0.72 -4.96 12.53
C GLY A 49 0.32 -4.82 14.00
N LEU A 50 -0.63 -5.62 14.48
CA LEU A 50 -1.01 -5.64 15.91
C LEU A 50 0.16 -6.06 16.79
N TYR A 51 0.93 -7.08 16.38
CA TYR A 51 2.13 -7.49 17.10
C TYR A 51 3.18 -6.37 17.12
N LEU A 52 3.48 -5.78 15.97
CA LEU A 52 4.45 -4.69 15.87
C LEU A 52 4.05 -3.50 16.75
N TYR A 53 2.77 -3.14 16.74
CA TYR A 53 2.25 -2.01 17.51
C TYR A 53 2.36 -2.25 19.04
N ALA A 54 2.26 -3.50 19.50
CA ALA A 54 2.41 -3.82 20.91
C ALA A 54 3.81 -3.50 21.48
N PHE A 55 4.83 -3.40 20.62
CA PHE A 55 6.22 -3.13 21.01
C PHE A 55 6.78 -1.82 20.41
N PHE A 56 6.02 -1.16 19.54
CA PHE A 56 6.42 0.10 18.94
C PHE A 56 6.18 1.26 19.92
N GLU A 57 7.20 2.07 20.13
CA GLU A 57 7.11 3.29 20.93
C GLU A 57 7.04 4.51 20.02
N PRO A 58 5.86 5.18 19.92
CA PRO A 58 5.71 6.36 19.08
C PRO A 58 6.39 7.58 19.70
N GLY A 59 7.34 8.17 18.99
CA GLY A 59 8.03 9.38 19.45
C GLY A 59 9.33 9.64 18.68
N VAL A 60 9.71 10.91 18.59
CA VAL A 60 10.90 11.35 17.83
C VAL A 60 12.18 10.68 18.35
N ALA A 61 12.31 10.55 19.65
CA ALA A 61 13.53 10.01 20.29
C ALA A 61 13.55 8.49 20.32
N VAL A 62 12.40 7.81 20.32
CA VAL A 62 12.30 6.38 20.65
C VAL A 62 11.85 5.50 19.50
N ALA A 63 11.14 6.04 18.50
CA ALA A 63 10.54 5.25 17.42
C ALA A 63 11.57 4.39 16.68
N TYR A 64 12.68 4.99 16.23
CA TYR A 64 13.74 4.25 15.56
C TYR A 64 14.30 3.12 16.44
N GLY A 65 14.65 3.42 17.68
CA GLY A 65 15.20 2.44 18.64
C GLY A 65 14.24 1.29 18.91
N SER A 66 12.93 1.55 19.07
CA SER A 66 11.92 0.52 19.31
C SER A 66 11.76 -0.42 18.11
N VAL A 67 11.82 0.11 16.88
CA VAL A 67 11.78 -0.70 15.65
C VAL A 67 13.05 -1.54 15.49
N GLU A 68 14.21 -1.01 15.83
CA GLU A 68 15.47 -1.77 15.81
C GLU A 68 15.51 -2.86 16.89
N ALA A 69 14.97 -2.59 18.07
CA ALA A 69 14.81 -3.59 19.13
C ALA A 69 13.90 -4.76 18.68
N LEU A 70 12.80 -4.45 17.97
CA LEU A 70 11.96 -5.47 17.34
C LEU A 70 12.72 -6.28 16.27
N THR A 71 13.49 -5.60 15.44
CA THR A 71 14.16 -6.22 14.29
C THR A 71 15.31 -7.12 14.71
N HIS A 72 16.15 -6.66 15.63
CA HIS A 72 17.39 -7.32 16.04
C HIS A 72 17.31 -8.02 17.38
N GLY A 73 16.65 -7.41 18.37
CA GLY A 73 16.45 -7.99 19.70
C GLY A 73 15.46 -9.15 19.73
N GLN A 74 14.43 -9.07 18.88
CA GLN A 74 13.41 -10.11 18.74
C GLN A 74 13.44 -10.72 17.32
N TRP A 75 14.62 -11.01 16.77
CA TRP A 75 14.78 -11.46 15.38
C TRP A 75 13.90 -12.66 14.99
N PHE A 76 13.69 -13.59 15.93
CA PHE A 76 12.92 -14.82 15.74
C PHE A 76 11.38 -14.59 15.67
N ALA A 77 10.90 -13.45 16.18
CA ALA A 77 9.49 -13.07 16.10
C ALA A 77 9.33 -11.67 15.50
N GLY A 78 9.82 -10.62 16.17
CA GLY A 78 9.67 -9.23 15.73
C GLY A 78 10.27 -8.97 14.37
N GLY A 79 11.49 -9.44 14.09
CA GLY A 79 12.14 -9.29 12.79
C GLY A 79 11.41 -10.01 11.65
N ILE A 80 10.95 -11.25 11.90
CA ILE A 80 10.16 -12.02 10.94
C ILE A 80 8.81 -11.36 10.70
N LEU A 81 8.08 -10.97 11.75
CA LEU A 81 6.77 -10.35 11.63
C LEU A 81 6.83 -8.97 11.01
N ARG A 82 7.90 -8.19 11.26
CA ARG A 82 8.17 -6.94 10.54
C ARG A 82 8.33 -7.18 9.05
N SER A 83 9.08 -8.20 8.67
CA SER A 83 9.27 -8.58 7.28
C SER A 83 7.98 -9.08 6.63
N PHE A 84 7.18 -9.87 7.36
CA PHE A 84 5.84 -10.29 6.91
C PHE A 84 4.93 -9.08 6.67
N HIS A 85 4.88 -8.14 7.63
CA HIS A 85 4.08 -6.93 7.52
C HIS A 85 4.45 -6.14 6.26
N ARG A 86 5.75 -5.96 6.05
CA ARG A 86 6.29 -5.24 4.90
C ARG A 86 5.96 -5.94 3.59
N TYR A 87 6.33 -7.21 3.43
CA TYR A 87 6.14 -7.94 2.17
C TYR A 87 4.68 -8.31 1.89
N ALA A 88 3.88 -8.56 2.91
CA ALA A 88 2.45 -8.74 2.74
C ALA A 88 1.77 -7.45 2.28
N SER A 89 2.22 -6.27 2.75
CA SER A 89 1.75 -4.97 2.28
C SER A 89 2.09 -4.76 0.79
N ASP A 90 3.31 -5.10 0.37
CA ASP A 90 3.73 -5.03 -1.02
C ASP A 90 2.89 -5.96 -1.91
N GLY A 91 2.75 -7.21 -1.49
CA GLY A 91 1.92 -8.20 -2.18
C GLY A 91 0.45 -7.79 -2.27
N LEU A 92 -0.09 -7.15 -1.23
CA LEU A 92 -1.45 -6.63 -1.18
C LEU A 92 -1.66 -5.56 -2.26
N VAL A 93 -0.77 -4.58 -2.37
CA VAL A 93 -0.86 -3.53 -3.38
C VAL A 93 -0.72 -4.10 -4.78
N ILE A 94 0.25 -4.98 -5.02
CA ILE A 94 0.47 -5.60 -6.34
C ILE A 94 -0.76 -6.40 -6.76
N THR A 95 -1.29 -7.26 -5.88
CA THR A 95 -2.47 -8.08 -6.20
C THR A 95 -3.74 -7.25 -6.36
N MET A 96 -3.88 -6.16 -5.61
CA MET A 96 -4.98 -5.20 -5.73
C MET A 96 -4.93 -4.47 -7.09
N LEU A 97 -3.76 -4.00 -7.52
CA LEU A 97 -3.59 -3.36 -8.82
C LEU A 97 -3.86 -4.34 -9.96
N LEU A 98 -3.34 -5.57 -9.88
CA LEU A 98 -3.63 -6.62 -10.86
C LEU A 98 -5.13 -6.96 -10.89
N HIS A 99 -5.79 -7.01 -9.74
CA HIS A 99 -7.23 -7.23 -9.63
C HIS A 99 -8.01 -6.11 -10.34
N LEU A 100 -7.67 -4.85 -10.08
CA LEU A 100 -8.29 -3.69 -10.71
C LEU A 100 -8.12 -3.73 -12.25
N VAL A 101 -6.88 -3.91 -12.72
CA VAL A 101 -6.58 -3.97 -14.16
C VAL A 101 -7.28 -5.15 -14.82
N ARG A 102 -7.30 -6.32 -14.19
CA ARG A 102 -8.01 -7.50 -14.72
C ARG A 102 -9.51 -7.23 -14.85
N HIS A 103 -10.15 -6.64 -13.82
CA HIS A 103 -11.56 -6.29 -13.90
C HIS A 103 -11.87 -5.27 -15.00
N PHE A 104 -10.99 -4.29 -15.20
CA PHE A 104 -11.10 -3.36 -16.32
C PHE A 104 -11.00 -4.07 -17.68
N THR A 105 -10.00 -4.93 -17.86
CA THR A 105 -9.75 -5.59 -19.16
C THR A 105 -10.86 -6.56 -19.55
N PHE A 106 -11.52 -7.20 -18.58
CA PHE A 106 -12.66 -8.10 -18.81
C PHE A 106 -14.03 -7.40 -18.74
N ASP A 107 -14.06 -6.08 -18.79
CA ASP A 107 -15.26 -5.23 -18.71
C ASP A 107 -16.13 -5.48 -17.47
N HIS A 108 -15.51 -5.88 -16.36
CA HIS A 108 -16.18 -6.17 -15.09
C HIS A 108 -16.34 -4.93 -14.19
N HIS A 109 -16.47 -3.73 -14.77
CA HIS A 109 -16.63 -2.47 -14.05
C HIS A 109 -17.94 -1.76 -14.38
N ARG A 110 -18.71 -2.24 -15.36
CA ARG A 110 -19.93 -1.62 -15.87
C ARG A 110 -21.21 -2.29 -15.34
N GLY A 111 -22.35 -1.70 -15.67
CA GLY A 111 -23.67 -2.21 -15.31
C GLY A 111 -23.83 -2.32 -13.78
N PHE A 112 -24.35 -3.42 -13.28
CA PHE A 112 -24.58 -3.64 -11.85
C PHE A 112 -23.29 -3.68 -11.00
N ARG A 113 -22.12 -3.73 -11.64
CA ARG A 113 -20.79 -3.78 -10.97
C ARG A 113 -20.16 -2.41 -10.73
N TRP A 114 -20.79 -1.31 -11.18
CA TRP A 114 -20.25 0.03 -11.00
C TRP A 114 -19.92 0.35 -9.53
N PHE A 115 -20.78 -0.08 -8.62
CA PHE A 115 -20.58 0.16 -7.20
C PHE A 115 -19.34 -0.56 -6.65
N SER A 116 -19.16 -1.84 -7.04
CA SER A 116 -17.96 -2.61 -6.66
C SER A 116 -16.69 -1.99 -7.24
N TRP A 117 -16.76 -1.44 -8.45
CA TRP A 117 -15.65 -0.72 -9.04
C TRP A 117 -15.29 0.55 -8.26
N VAL A 118 -16.25 1.44 -8.01
CA VAL A 118 -16.04 2.70 -7.30
C VAL A 118 -15.54 2.46 -5.87
N SER A 119 -16.13 1.50 -5.14
CA SER A 119 -15.66 1.12 -3.80
C SER A 119 -14.24 0.52 -3.85
N GLY A 120 -13.89 -0.19 -4.93
CA GLY A 120 -12.53 -0.67 -5.18
C GLY A 120 -11.52 0.48 -5.38
N VAL A 121 -11.91 1.56 -6.05
CA VAL A 121 -11.08 2.78 -6.19
C VAL A 121 -10.87 3.46 -4.83
N VAL A 122 -11.91 3.51 -3.99
CA VAL A 122 -11.76 4.04 -2.62
C VAL A 122 -10.80 3.17 -1.80
N LEU A 123 -10.92 1.84 -1.88
CA LEU A 123 -10.00 0.89 -1.23
C LEU A 123 -8.56 1.09 -1.69
N LEU A 124 -8.35 1.32 -2.99
CA LEU A 124 -7.03 1.60 -3.55
C LEU A 124 -6.37 2.78 -2.84
N TRP A 125 -7.05 3.92 -2.73
CA TRP A 125 -6.48 5.12 -2.13
C TRP A 125 -6.30 5.00 -0.62
N LEU A 126 -7.24 4.39 0.09
CA LEU A 126 -7.09 4.13 1.53
C LEU A 126 -5.88 3.23 1.82
N THR A 127 -5.67 2.20 0.98
CA THR A 127 -4.53 1.29 1.12
C THR A 127 -3.21 2.00 0.84
N PHE A 128 -3.13 2.81 -0.23
CA PHE A 128 -1.94 3.62 -0.51
C PHE A 128 -1.64 4.61 0.61
N ALA A 129 -2.64 5.34 1.08
CA ALA A 129 -2.47 6.30 2.18
C ALA A 129 -1.98 5.61 3.47
N SER A 130 -2.54 4.43 3.79
CA SER A 130 -2.10 3.64 4.95
C SER A 130 -0.66 3.18 4.81
N GLY A 131 -0.28 2.66 3.64
CA GLY A 131 1.07 2.16 3.40
C GLY A 131 2.12 3.27 3.37
N VAL A 132 1.85 4.38 2.69
CA VAL A 132 2.74 5.56 2.71
C VAL A 132 2.97 6.05 4.13
N ASN A 133 1.91 6.11 4.94
CA ASN A 133 2.02 6.46 6.35
C ASN A 133 2.87 5.45 7.14
N GLY A 134 2.77 4.14 6.81
CA GLY A 134 3.58 3.10 7.41
C GLY A 134 5.09 3.24 7.20
N TYR A 135 5.52 3.85 6.08
CA TYR A 135 6.95 4.16 5.84
C TYR A 135 7.48 5.26 6.76
N MET A 136 6.61 6.08 7.36
CA MET A 136 7.01 7.19 8.21
C MET A 136 7.28 6.74 9.67
N LEU A 137 6.69 5.63 10.11
CA LEU A 137 6.74 5.19 11.50
C LEU A 137 8.14 4.74 11.98
N PRO A 138 8.96 4.01 11.20
CA PRO A 138 10.29 3.60 11.65
C PRO A 138 11.24 4.74 11.99
N TRP A 139 10.94 5.94 11.58
CA TRP A 139 11.73 7.16 11.79
C TRP A 139 13.20 6.99 11.41
N ASP A 140 13.40 6.41 10.23
CA ASP A 140 14.70 6.25 9.57
C ASP A 140 14.87 7.28 8.44
N ARG A 141 15.95 7.22 7.68
CA ARG A 141 16.22 8.14 6.56
C ARG A 141 15.15 8.09 5.48
N LEU A 142 14.55 6.92 5.23
CA LEU A 142 13.42 6.82 4.30
C LEU A 142 12.19 7.53 4.86
N ALA A 143 11.91 7.34 6.16
CA ALA A 143 10.82 8.04 6.85
C ALA A 143 10.99 9.56 6.77
N GLN A 144 12.21 10.07 7.01
CA GLN A 144 12.53 11.49 6.87
C GLN A 144 12.18 12.00 5.47
N PHE A 145 12.63 11.30 4.42
CA PHE A 145 12.33 11.66 3.04
C PHE A 145 10.83 11.65 2.75
N VAL A 146 10.13 10.57 3.15
CA VAL A 146 8.69 10.41 2.90
C VAL A 146 7.87 11.48 3.64
N VAL A 147 8.18 11.78 4.90
CA VAL A 147 7.48 12.81 5.69
C VAL A 147 7.70 14.18 5.07
N THR A 148 8.94 14.57 4.76
CA THR A 148 9.25 15.86 4.17
C THR A 148 8.55 16.05 2.82
N ALA A 149 8.73 15.10 1.91
CA ALA A 149 8.13 15.18 0.57
C ALA A 149 6.58 15.12 0.60
N THR A 150 5.99 14.38 1.55
CA THR A 150 4.54 14.35 1.72
C THR A 150 4.00 15.71 2.20
N THR A 151 4.64 16.32 3.18
CA THR A 151 4.20 17.61 3.71
C THR A 151 4.34 18.72 2.67
N GLU A 152 5.43 18.75 1.92
CA GLU A 152 5.63 19.67 0.79
C GLU A 152 4.57 19.46 -0.30
N TRP A 153 4.24 18.21 -0.60
CA TRP A 153 3.20 17.89 -1.57
C TRP A 153 1.82 18.38 -1.12
N PHE A 154 1.46 18.18 0.16
CA PHE A 154 0.21 18.70 0.71
C PHE A 154 0.20 20.24 0.75
N ASP A 155 1.33 20.88 1.04
CA ASP A 155 1.48 22.32 1.04
C ASP A 155 1.31 22.96 -0.35
N ALA A 156 1.48 22.16 -1.42
CA ALA A 156 1.18 22.59 -2.78
C ALA A 156 -0.34 22.75 -3.07
N LEU A 157 -1.21 22.23 -2.19
CA LEU A 157 -2.66 22.42 -2.30
C LEU A 157 -3.04 23.85 -1.88
N PRO A 158 -3.85 24.59 -2.67
CA PRO A 158 -4.22 25.96 -2.38
C PRO A 158 -4.92 26.17 -1.04
N VAL A 159 -5.62 25.13 -0.56
CA VAL A 159 -6.40 25.17 0.69
C VAL A 159 -5.49 25.06 1.93
N ILE A 160 -4.34 24.38 1.80
CA ILE A 160 -3.42 24.11 2.93
C ILE A 160 -2.38 25.23 3.09
N GLY A 161 -1.88 25.77 1.99
CA GLY A 161 -1.08 27.01 1.95
C GLY A 161 0.17 27.01 2.82
N GLY A 162 1.00 25.98 2.79
CA GLY A 162 2.28 25.89 3.52
C GLY A 162 2.14 25.65 5.03
N SER A 163 0.95 25.25 5.50
CA SER A 163 0.70 25.05 6.93
C SER A 163 1.24 23.72 7.45
N MET A 164 1.35 22.69 6.61
CA MET A 164 1.81 21.37 7.03
C MET A 164 3.30 21.38 7.39
N THR A 165 4.16 21.84 6.50
CA THR A 165 5.60 21.98 6.77
C THR A 165 5.85 22.86 7.97
N ARG A 166 5.23 24.04 8.03
CA ARG A 166 5.43 24.98 9.12
C ARG A 166 5.02 24.42 10.49
N ASN A 167 3.94 23.66 10.56
CA ASN A 167 3.40 23.17 11.83
C ASN A 167 4.01 21.85 12.29
N PHE A 168 4.58 21.04 11.38
CA PHE A 168 5.02 19.69 11.70
C PHE A 168 6.48 19.37 11.39
N ILE A 169 7.13 20.09 10.46
CA ILE A 169 8.42 19.67 9.86
C ILE A 169 9.52 20.75 9.94
N THR A 170 9.45 21.70 10.81
CA THR A 170 10.62 22.57 11.02
C THR A 170 11.56 21.94 12.04
N ASN A 171 12.89 22.23 11.94
CA ASN A 171 13.89 21.75 12.88
C ASN A 171 13.54 22.04 14.36
N ALA A 172 12.68 23.01 14.61
CA ALA A 172 12.17 23.36 15.94
C ALA A 172 10.88 22.62 16.32
N ASN A 173 10.15 22.00 15.36
CA ASN A 173 8.76 21.58 15.55
C ASN A 173 8.50 20.08 15.27
N VAL A 174 9.51 19.30 14.88
CA VAL A 174 9.33 17.84 14.84
C VAL A 174 9.16 17.36 16.27
N SER A 175 7.96 16.88 16.59
CA SER A 175 7.56 16.56 17.95
C SER A 175 6.77 15.25 18.00
N ASP A 176 6.56 14.73 19.19
CA ASP A 176 5.74 13.54 19.43
C ASP A 176 4.29 13.70 18.97
N ARG A 177 3.82 14.95 18.79
CA ARG A 177 2.51 15.22 18.18
C ARG A 177 2.43 14.70 16.74
N LEU A 178 3.50 14.82 15.95
CA LEU A 178 3.58 14.20 14.62
C LEU A 178 3.42 12.69 14.72
N PHE A 179 4.14 12.04 15.64
CA PHE A 179 4.04 10.59 15.84
C PHE A 179 2.66 10.14 16.28
N SER A 180 2.01 10.89 17.16
CA SER A 180 0.62 10.61 17.55
C SER A 180 -0.32 10.64 16.34
N LEU A 181 -0.16 11.65 15.46
CA LEU A 181 -0.94 11.74 14.22
C LEU A 181 -0.64 10.59 13.26
N LEU A 182 0.65 10.28 13.02
CA LEU A 182 1.06 9.19 12.13
C LEU A 182 0.54 7.83 12.62
N SER A 183 0.66 7.55 13.92
CA SER A 183 0.16 6.32 14.53
C SER A 183 -1.36 6.22 14.42
N PHE A 184 -2.07 7.32 14.71
CA PHE A 184 -3.52 7.38 14.56
C PHE A 184 -3.96 7.11 13.12
N LEU A 185 -3.31 7.72 12.13
CA LEU A 185 -3.63 7.50 10.72
C LEU A 185 -3.30 6.07 10.29
N HIS A 186 -2.15 5.52 10.69
CA HIS A 186 -1.74 4.18 10.31
C HIS A 186 -2.65 3.08 10.87
N ILE A 187 -3.25 3.30 12.02
CA ILE A 187 -4.22 2.38 12.63
C ILE A 187 -5.64 2.66 12.10
N GLY A 188 -6.01 3.93 12.00
CA GLY A 188 -7.35 4.33 11.58
C GLY A 188 -7.67 4.05 10.13
N LEU A 189 -6.72 4.23 9.21
CA LEU A 189 -6.92 3.96 7.78
C LEU A 189 -7.23 2.47 7.50
N PRO A 190 -6.51 1.48 8.05
CA PRO A 190 -6.88 0.07 7.92
C PRO A 190 -8.27 -0.28 8.46
N LEU A 191 -8.73 0.38 9.52
CA LEU A 191 -10.11 0.22 9.99
C LEU A 191 -11.11 0.75 8.94
N GLY A 192 -10.80 1.88 8.31
CA GLY A 192 -11.54 2.39 7.16
C GLY A 192 -11.53 1.41 5.98
N VAL A 193 -10.36 0.82 5.67
CA VAL A 193 -10.24 -0.23 4.65
C VAL A 193 -11.15 -1.41 4.97
N LEU A 194 -11.18 -1.91 6.20
CA LEU A 194 -12.06 -3.01 6.60
C LEU A 194 -13.54 -2.67 6.42
N ALA A 195 -13.96 -1.45 6.81
CA ALA A 195 -15.35 -1.00 6.67
C ALA A 195 -15.76 -0.94 5.18
N VAL A 196 -14.94 -0.30 4.33
CA VAL A 196 -15.21 -0.21 2.89
C VAL A 196 -15.13 -1.58 2.21
N LEU A 197 -14.18 -2.44 2.63
CA LEU A 197 -14.02 -3.79 2.09
C LEU A 197 -15.22 -4.68 2.43
N TRP A 198 -15.76 -4.53 3.64
CA TRP A 198 -17.01 -5.21 4.00
C TRP A 198 -18.15 -4.81 3.04
N VAL A 199 -18.34 -3.52 2.81
CA VAL A 199 -19.36 -3.02 1.86
C VAL A 199 -19.07 -3.50 0.44
N HIS A 200 -17.80 -3.46 0.00
CA HIS A 200 -17.36 -3.90 -1.33
C HIS A 200 -17.71 -5.38 -1.57
N THR A 201 -17.39 -6.25 -0.62
CA THR A 201 -17.62 -7.69 -0.75
C THR A 201 -19.11 -8.06 -0.70
N GLN A 202 -19.95 -7.34 0.07
CA GLN A 202 -21.40 -7.56 0.10
C GLN A 202 -22.09 -7.31 -1.25
N ARG A 203 -21.48 -6.49 -2.10
CA ARG A 203 -22.02 -6.14 -3.43
C ARG A 203 -21.48 -7.01 -4.56
N VAL A 204 -20.62 -7.98 -4.25
CA VAL A 204 -20.05 -8.93 -5.22
C VAL A 204 -20.68 -10.30 -5.01
N PRO A 205 -21.59 -10.76 -5.90
CA PRO A 205 -22.21 -12.09 -5.77
C PRO A 205 -21.15 -13.19 -5.73
N GLY A 206 -21.18 -14.02 -4.70
CA GLY A 206 -20.25 -15.14 -4.55
C GLY A 206 -18.78 -14.71 -4.32
N ALA A 207 -18.54 -13.54 -3.72
CA ALA A 207 -17.19 -13.06 -3.41
C ALA A 207 -16.41 -14.10 -2.61
N LYS A 208 -15.24 -14.50 -3.15
CA LYS A 208 -14.30 -15.36 -2.43
C LYS A 208 -13.39 -14.47 -1.59
N THR A 209 -13.45 -14.63 -0.28
CA THR A 209 -12.63 -13.86 0.67
C THR A 209 -11.32 -14.56 1.02
N ASN A 210 -11.22 -15.87 0.75
CA ASN A 210 -9.98 -16.63 0.96
C ASN A 210 -9.61 -17.40 -0.30
N PRO A 211 -8.32 -17.42 -0.68
CA PRO A 211 -7.84 -18.30 -1.74
C PRO A 211 -7.83 -19.76 -1.26
N PRO A 212 -7.70 -20.74 -2.17
CA PRO A 212 -7.52 -22.14 -1.80
C PRO A 212 -6.37 -22.34 -0.81
N ARG A 213 -6.53 -23.28 0.14
CA ARG A 213 -5.50 -23.56 1.18
C ARG A 213 -4.09 -23.72 0.64
N PRO A 214 -3.83 -24.45 -0.48
CA PRO A 214 -2.48 -24.54 -1.02
C PRO A 214 -1.88 -23.21 -1.43
N LEU A 215 -2.69 -22.27 -1.96
CA LEU A 215 -2.22 -20.92 -2.29
C LEU A 215 -1.93 -20.11 -1.01
N MET A 216 -2.74 -20.24 0.03
CA MET A 216 -2.47 -19.59 1.32
C MET A 216 -1.15 -20.06 1.92
N ILE A 217 -0.89 -21.38 1.88
CA ILE A 217 0.37 -21.96 2.35
C ILE A 217 1.54 -21.46 1.49
N ALA A 218 1.40 -21.45 0.17
CA ALA A 218 2.45 -20.98 -0.75
C ALA A 218 2.78 -19.50 -0.49
N ILE A 219 1.78 -18.65 -0.28
CA ILE A 219 1.97 -17.23 0.08
C ILE A 219 2.72 -17.12 1.42
N GLY A 220 2.29 -17.86 2.46
CA GLY A 220 2.94 -17.84 3.76
C GLY A 220 4.41 -18.29 3.68
N LEU A 221 4.70 -19.36 2.91
CA LEU A 221 6.07 -19.83 2.68
C LEU A 221 6.89 -18.81 1.89
N THR A 222 6.32 -18.16 0.89
CA THR A 222 7.00 -17.08 0.14
C THR A 222 7.38 -15.93 1.07
N LEU A 223 6.47 -15.48 1.93
CA LEU A 223 6.74 -14.44 2.91
C LEU A 223 7.84 -14.86 3.90
N LEU A 224 7.83 -16.12 4.33
CA LEU A 224 8.86 -16.68 5.23
C LEU A 224 10.24 -16.71 4.55
N VAL A 225 10.31 -17.16 3.31
CA VAL A 225 11.55 -17.17 2.53
C VAL A 225 12.06 -15.74 2.32
N LEU A 226 11.19 -14.79 1.96
CA LEU A 226 11.57 -13.39 1.82
C LEU A 226 12.06 -12.80 3.15
N ALA A 227 11.41 -13.10 4.26
CA ALA A 227 11.84 -12.66 5.59
C ALA A 227 13.22 -13.21 5.98
N ALA A 228 13.54 -14.44 5.56
CA ALA A 228 14.82 -15.07 5.86
C ALA A 228 15.95 -14.58 4.94
N VAL A 229 15.67 -14.41 3.63
CA VAL A 229 16.69 -14.08 2.62
C VAL A 229 16.95 -12.57 2.54
N LYS A 230 15.90 -11.78 2.69
CA LYS A 230 15.96 -10.31 2.62
C LYS A 230 15.09 -9.68 3.71
N PRO A 231 15.50 -9.74 4.97
CA PRO A 231 14.71 -9.17 6.06
C PRO A 231 14.47 -7.66 5.86
N ALA A 232 13.31 -7.19 6.29
CA ALA A 232 12.99 -5.77 6.29
C ALA A 232 13.80 -5.08 7.40
N VAL A 233 14.65 -4.12 7.01
CA VAL A 233 15.54 -3.37 7.89
C VAL A 233 15.35 -1.87 7.68
N SER A 234 15.70 -1.06 8.68
CA SER A 234 15.71 0.40 8.60
C SER A 234 16.93 0.90 7.84
N GLN A 235 16.84 2.12 7.29
CA GLN A 235 17.91 2.73 6.48
C GLN A 235 18.83 3.68 7.31
N GLY A 236 18.97 3.44 8.59
CA GLY A 236 19.69 4.28 9.53
C GLY A 236 18.84 5.40 10.13
N PRO A 237 19.21 5.94 11.28
CA PRO A 237 18.40 6.92 12.00
C PRO A 237 18.21 8.21 11.19
N VAL A 238 17.13 8.92 11.48
CA VAL A 238 16.85 10.24 10.95
C VAL A 238 17.90 11.26 11.40
N ASP A 239 18.24 12.19 10.53
CA ASP A 239 18.99 13.39 10.84
C ASP A 239 18.34 14.59 10.13
N MET A 240 17.55 15.37 10.88
CA MET A 240 16.86 16.52 10.32
C MET A 240 17.78 17.68 9.94
N GLY A 241 19.05 17.64 10.34
CA GLY A 241 20.08 18.61 9.95
C GLY A 241 20.63 18.39 8.54
N THR A 242 20.42 17.20 7.97
CA THR A 242 20.92 16.82 6.63
C THR A 242 19.83 16.15 5.80
N LEU A 243 19.82 16.40 4.50
CA LEU A 243 18.97 15.65 3.58
C LEU A 243 19.65 14.32 3.23
N PRO A 244 18.92 13.18 3.26
CA PRO A 244 19.47 11.91 2.82
C PRO A 244 19.91 11.99 1.35
N ALA A 245 21.20 11.72 1.07
CA ALA A 245 21.74 11.73 -0.28
C ALA A 245 21.14 10.63 -1.17
N THR A 246 20.85 9.49 -0.57
CA THR A 246 20.21 8.34 -1.24
C THR A 246 19.26 7.63 -0.30
N VAL A 247 18.11 7.19 -0.83
CA VAL A 247 17.14 6.33 -0.13
C VAL A 247 16.70 5.20 -1.05
N ASN A 248 16.53 4.02 -0.49
CA ASN A 248 15.95 2.88 -1.22
C ASN A 248 14.47 2.82 -0.95
N PHE A 249 13.63 2.85 -1.99
CA PHE A 249 12.18 2.76 -1.83
C PHE A 249 11.53 1.90 -2.91
N ASP A 250 10.31 1.44 -2.64
CA ASP A 250 9.53 0.70 -3.63
C ASP A 250 8.86 1.64 -4.59
N TRP A 251 9.26 1.57 -5.84
CA TRP A 251 8.76 2.42 -6.91
C TRP A 251 7.23 2.34 -7.08
N PHE A 252 6.61 1.18 -6.87
CA PHE A 252 5.18 0.98 -7.03
C PHE A 252 4.35 1.59 -5.89
N TYR A 253 4.92 1.69 -4.69
CA TYR A 253 4.26 2.28 -3.52
C TYR A 253 4.51 3.79 -3.43
N LEU A 254 5.73 4.20 -3.70
CA LEU A 254 6.20 5.57 -3.52
C LEU A 254 6.43 6.30 -4.86
N ILE A 255 5.75 5.85 -5.93
CA ILE A 255 5.90 6.41 -7.29
C ILE A 255 5.58 7.91 -7.38
N ALA A 256 4.74 8.43 -6.49
CA ALA A 256 4.39 9.84 -6.46
C ALA A 256 5.61 10.74 -6.17
N TYR A 257 6.59 10.27 -5.37
CA TYR A 257 7.71 11.11 -4.93
C TYR A 257 8.68 11.50 -6.04
N PRO A 258 9.13 10.60 -6.93
CA PRO A 258 9.86 11.01 -8.13
C PRO A 258 9.10 11.98 -9.02
N LEU A 259 7.77 11.84 -9.12
CA LEU A 259 6.94 12.75 -9.90
C LEU A 259 6.87 14.14 -9.25
N ILE A 260 6.73 14.22 -7.93
CA ILE A 260 6.76 15.48 -7.18
C ILE A 260 8.09 16.22 -7.41
N GLN A 261 9.20 15.50 -7.36
CA GLN A 261 10.52 16.08 -7.59
C GLN A 261 10.76 16.52 -9.05
N SER A 262 10.23 15.76 -10.02
CA SER A 262 10.47 16.02 -11.45
C SER A 262 9.51 17.05 -12.05
N TRP A 263 8.26 17.04 -11.63
CA TRP A 263 7.17 17.85 -12.22
C TRP A 263 6.69 18.96 -11.28
N GLY A 264 6.81 18.75 -9.97
CA GLY A 264 6.28 19.63 -8.95
C GLY A 264 5.04 19.08 -8.25
N GLY A 265 4.75 19.61 -7.07
CA GLY A 265 3.66 19.14 -6.23
C GLY A 265 2.27 19.40 -6.82
N LYS A 266 2.05 20.56 -7.47
CA LYS A 266 0.76 20.93 -8.08
C LYS A 266 0.43 20.03 -9.27
N GLU A 267 1.38 19.82 -10.16
CA GLU A 267 1.25 18.98 -11.36
C GLU A 267 0.96 17.53 -10.97
N THR A 268 1.63 17.04 -9.94
CA THR A 268 1.38 15.71 -9.39
C THR A 268 -0.02 15.61 -8.77
N TRP A 269 -0.54 16.66 -8.13
CA TRP A 269 -1.93 16.72 -7.69
C TRP A 269 -2.92 16.68 -8.85
N TYR A 270 -2.68 17.44 -9.91
CA TYR A 270 -3.55 17.40 -11.11
C TYR A 270 -3.60 16.01 -11.72
N LEU A 271 -2.44 15.34 -11.81
CA LEU A 271 -2.39 13.95 -12.29
C LEU A 271 -3.17 13.01 -11.36
N THR A 272 -2.92 13.08 -10.05
CA THR A 272 -3.55 12.20 -9.06
C THR A 272 -5.07 12.36 -9.04
N VAL A 273 -5.55 13.60 -9.02
CA VAL A 273 -6.98 13.90 -9.06
C VAL A 273 -7.58 13.50 -10.41
N GLY A 274 -6.89 13.81 -11.52
CA GLY A 274 -7.35 13.45 -12.87
C GLY A 274 -7.50 11.93 -13.04
N VAL A 275 -6.49 11.17 -12.65
CA VAL A 275 -6.54 9.70 -12.68
C VAL A 275 -7.68 9.18 -11.78
N SER A 276 -7.84 9.73 -10.58
CA SER A 276 -8.91 9.34 -9.66
C SER A 276 -10.29 9.58 -10.25
N LEU A 277 -10.51 10.74 -10.86
CA LEU A 277 -11.78 11.08 -11.51
C LEU A 277 -12.07 10.14 -12.69
N VAL A 278 -11.06 9.86 -13.53
CA VAL A 278 -11.21 8.90 -14.63
C VAL A 278 -11.58 7.52 -14.10
N LEU A 279 -10.89 7.02 -13.08
CA LEU A 279 -11.18 5.72 -12.48
C LEU A 279 -12.61 5.66 -11.91
N VAL A 280 -13.04 6.72 -11.22
CA VAL A 280 -14.39 6.77 -10.62
C VAL A 280 -15.48 6.81 -11.69
N VAL A 281 -15.31 7.61 -12.76
CA VAL A 281 -16.35 7.75 -13.81
C VAL A 281 -16.29 6.66 -14.88
N LEU A 282 -15.25 5.84 -14.89
CA LEU A 282 -15.00 4.81 -15.91
C LEU A 282 -16.20 3.87 -16.17
N PRO A 283 -17.00 3.44 -15.17
CA PRO A 283 -18.18 2.59 -15.40
C PRO A 283 -19.23 3.19 -16.35
N TRP A 284 -19.28 4.50 -16.47
CA TRP A 284 -20.28 5.23 -17.27
C TRP A 284 -19.71 5.79 -18.57
N LEU A 285 -18.41 5.64 -18.81
CA LEU A 285 -17.79 6.07 -20.07
C LEU A 285 -18.07 5.05 -21.18
N PRO A 286 -18.25 5.50 -22.45
CA PRO A 286 -18.54 4.65 -23.61
C PRO A 286 -17.38 3.72 -23.98
#